data_502b2f949f1da3dd0e8be3e8179c57a6
#
_entry.id   502b2f949f1da3dd0e8be3e8179c57a6
#
_cell.length_a   1.000
_cell.length_b   1.000
_cell.length_c   1.000
_cell.angle_alpha   90.00
_cell.angle_beta   90.00
_cell.angle_gamma   90.00
#
_symmetry.space_group_name_H-M   'P 1'
#
loop_
_entity.id
_entity.type
_entity.pdbx_description
1 polymer ?
#
loop_
_entity_poly.entity_id
_entity_poly.type
_entity_poly.pdbx_seq_one_letter_code
_entity_poly.pdbx_strand_id
1 'polypeptide(L)'
;MLESPHPSLQTVKKVDIIVSHAFLEETLSVLDVVGVSGYTVFGNTSGKGDRGLSCDDLDCDYSGSYIMTVCNSDEQLGRLIDKIQPFLKKAGGIFVVTTAQWLTH
;
A
#
# COMPACT_ATOMS: atom_id res chain seq x y z
N MET A 1 -17.72 9.05 15.58
CA MET A 1 -17.77 9.56 14.22
C MET A 1 -16.92 10.80 14.09
N LEU A 2 -16.09 10.84 13.08
CA LEU A 2 -15.22 11.98 12.86
C LEU A 2 -15.94 13.00 12.00
N GLU A 3 -16.07 14.19 12.51
CA GLU A 3 -16.57 15.28 11.72
C GLU A 3 -15.41 15.93 10.97
N SER A 4 -15.67 16.30 9.73
CA SER A 4 -14.67 17.02 8.96
C SER A 4 -14.52 18.42 9.50
N PRO A 5 -13.32 18.87 9.87
CA PRO A 5 -13.11 20.23 10.37
C PRO A 5 -13.23 21.29 9.27
N HIS A 6 -13.32 20.88 8.02
CA HIS A 6 -13.42 21.79 6.88
C HIS A 6 -14.21 21.13 5.76
N PRO A 7 -15.07 21.87 5.06
CA PRO A 7 -15.89 21.28 3.99
C PRO A 7 -15.08 20.73 2.81
N SER A 8 -13.84 21.17 2.65
CA SER A 8 -12.97 20.66 1.59
C SER A 8 -12.22 19.39 1.98
N LEU A 9 -12.36 18.94 3.20
CA LEU A 9 -11.74 17.68 3.63
C LEU A 9 -12.70 16.53 3.43
N GLN A 10 -12.20 15.48 2.84
CA GLN A 10 -12.96 14.25 2.58
C GLN A 10 -12.33 13.10 3.34
N THR A 11 -13.16 12.28 3.97
CA THR A 11 -12.67 11.07 4.63
C THR A 11 -12.39 10.00 3.59
N VAL A 12 -11.21 9.42 3.67
CA VAL A 12 -10.74 8.41 2.72
C VAL A 12 -10.01 7.32 3.47
N LYS A 13 -9.71 6.23 2.76
CA LYS A 13 -8.86 5.16 3.28
C LYS A 13 -7.48 5.31 2.67
N LYS A 14 -6.52 5.61 3.51
CA LYS A 14 -5.12 5.68 3.10
C LYS A 14 -4.53 4.28 3.18
N VAL A 15 -3.85 3.87 2.14
CA VAL A 15 -3.25 2.54 2.05
C VAL A 15 -1.75 2.70 1.91
N ASP A 16 -1.02 2.01 2.77
CA ASP A 16 0.43 1.96 2.74
C ASP A 16 0.85 0.52 2.48
N ILE A 17 1.61 0.32 1.42
CA ILE A 17 2.05 -1.01 1.00
C ILE A 17 3.56 -1.02 0.95
N ILE A 18 4.17 -2.04 1.56
CA ILE A 18 5.61 -2.24 1.45
C ILE A 18 5.82 -3.65 0.90
N VAL A 19 6.50 -3.72 -0.24
CA VAL A 19 6.80 -5.00 -0.89
C VAL A 19 8.26 -5.01 -1.29
N SER A 20 8.79 -6.20 -1.50
CA SER A 20 10.11 -6.33 -2.08
C SER A 20 10.13 -5.64 -3.44
N HIS A 21 11.25 -4.99 -3.74
CA HIS A 21 11.40 -4.29 -5.00
C HIS A 21 11.09 -5.19 -6.21
N ALA A 22 11.39 -6.46 -6.11
CA ALA A 22 11.12 -7.43 -7.18
C ALA A 22 9.64 -7.53 -7.53
N PHE A 23 8.75 -7.18 -6.61
CA PHE A 23 7.31 -7.29 -6.81
C PHE A 23 6.62 -5.93 -7.00
N LEU A 24 7.41 -4.88 -7.18
CA LEU A 24 6.85 -3.54 -7.32
C LEU A 24 5.93 -3.41 -8.51
N GLU A 25 6.37 -3.86 -9.68
CA GLU A 25 5.57 -3.72 -10.90
C GLU A 25 4.25 -4.47 -10.81
N GLU A 26 4.27 -5.67 -10.24
CA GLU A 26 3.04 -6.45 -10.08
C GLU A 26 2.08 -5.74 -9.13
N THR A 27 2.59 -5.13 -8.08
CA THR A 27 1.78 -4.38 -7.14
C THR A 27 1.15 -3.17 -7.82
N LEU A 28 1.93 -2.43 -8.59
CA LEU A 28 1.39 -1.27 -9.32
C LEU A 28 0.35 -1.67 -10.34
N SER A 29 0.51 -2.83 -10.98
CA SER A 29 -0.50 -3.35 -11.90
C SER A 29 -1.82 -3.61 -11.19
N VAL A 30 -1.78 -4.12 -9.97
CA VAL A 30 -3.00 -4.32 -9.19
C VAL A 30 -3.69 -2.98 -8.92
N LEU A 31 -2.92 -1.97 -8.54
CA LEU A 31 -3.49 -0.65 -8.29
C LEU A 31 -4.14 -0.07 -9.54
N ASP A 32 -3.49 -0.25 -10.69
CA ASP A 32 -4.04 0.22 -11.97
C ASP A 32 -5.34 -0.50 -12.32
N VAL A 33 -5.40 -1.81 -12.12
CA VAL A 33 -6.61 -2.59 -12.40
C VAL A 33 -7.76 -2.17 -11.50
N VAL A 34 -7.46 -1.93 -10.23
CA VAL A 34 -8.48 -1.49 -9.27
C VAL A 34 -8.96 -0.07 -9.59
N GLY A 35 -8.12 0.72 -10.20
CA GLY A 35 -8.50 2.05 -10.63
C GLY A 35 -8.36 3.12 -9.55
N VAL A 36 -7.36 2.98 -8.68
CA VAL A 36 -7.07 4.07 -7.73
C VAL A 36 -6.68 5.32 -8.50
N SER A 37 -6.99 6.48 -7.92
CA SER A 37 -6.77 7.75 -8.61
C SER A 37 -5.30 8.10 -8.78
N GLY A 38 -4.43 7.53 -7.94
CA GLY A 38 -3.00 7.76 -8.06
C GLY A 38 -2.25 7.06 -6.95
N TYR A 39 -0.94 7.04 -7.06
CA TYR A 39 -0.09 6.47 -6.03
C TYR A 39 1.28 7.12 -6.07
N THR A 40 1.99 7.04 -4.96
CA THR A 40 3.36 7.54 -4.85
C THR A 40 4.24 6.39 -4.42
N VAL A 41 5.38 6.25 -5.06
CA VAL A 41 6.32 5.17 -4.78
C VAL A 41 7.61 5.74 -4.22
N PHE A 42 8.05 5.16 -3.11
CA PHE A 42 9.38 5.42 -2.57
C PHE A 42 10.18 4.13 -2.68
N GLY A 43 11.22 4.14 -3.48
CA GLY A 43 12.08 2.98 -3.64
C GLY A 43 13.15 2.91 -2.56
N ASN A 44 13.86 1.81 -2.52
CA ASN A 44 15.04 1.62 -1.68
C ASN A 44 14.79 1.80 -0.19
N THR A 45 13.62 1.40 0.28
CA THR A 45 13.37 1.34 1.71
C THR A 45 14.04 0.11 2.29
N SER A 46 14.39 0.17 3.56
CA SER A 46 14.95 -0.97 4.27
C SER A 46 14.21 -1.17 5.57
N GLY A 47 14.23 -2.39 6.07
CA GLY A 47 13.54 -2.68 7.31
C GLY A 47 13.41 -4.17 7.54
N LYS A 48 12.61 -4.52 8.53
CA LYS A 48 12.31 -5.90 8.85
C LYS A 48 10.82 -6.11 8.66
N GLY A 49 10.47 -6.99 7.73
CA GLY A 49 9.07 -7.27 7.44
C GLY A 49 8.50 -8.34 8.35
N ASP A 50 7.24 -8.68 8.08
CA ASP A 50 6.50 -9.67 8.83
C ASP A 50 7.08 -11.08 8.70
N ARG A 51 7.86 -11.32 7.67
CA ARG A 51 8.59 -12.56 7.49
C ARG A 51 10.00 -12.51 8.08
N GLY A 52 10.35 -11.39 8.72
CA GLY A 52 11.70 -11.16 9.17
C GLY A 52 12.62 -10.96 7.98
N LEU A 53 13.89 -11.25 8.19
CA LEU A 53 14.85 -11.22 7.10
C LEU A 53 14.63 -12.46 6.26
N SER A 54 14.31 -12.24 5.00
CA SER A 54 13.91 -13.33 4.11
C SER A 54 15.09 -14.01 3.45
N CYS A 55 16.29 -13.58 3.73
CA CYS A 55 17.45 -14.21 3.14
C CYS A 55 18.37 -14.78 4.21
N ASP A 56 19.09 -15.82 3.82
CA ASP A 56 19.95 -16.55 4.71
C ASP A 56 21.38 -16.02 4.71
N ASP A 57 21.64 -15.04 3.88
CA ASP A 57 22.97 -14.54 3.66
C ASP A 57 23.32 -13.39 4.59
N LEU A 58 24.58 -13.22 4.82
CA LEU A 58 25.08 -12.08 5.57
C LEU A 58 24.77 -10.76 4.86
N ASP A 59 24.61 -10.81 3.56
CA ASP A 59 24.28 -9.64 2.75
C ASP A 59 22.80 -9.47 2.56
N CYS A 60 22.04 -9.96 3.48
CA CYS A 60 20.60 -9.91 3.37
C CYS A 60 20.09 -8.50 3.51
N ASP A 61 20.08 -7.79 2.41
CA ASP A 61 19.46 -6.48 2.38
C ASP A 61 18.01 -6.65 2.01
N TYR A 62 17.13 -6.35 2.96
CA TYR A 62 15.74 -6.21 2.60
C TYR A 62 15.62 -4.89 1.83
N SER A 63 15.53 -4.99 0.52
CA SER A 63 15.31 -3.84 -0.33
C SER A 63 13.84 -3.83 -0.71
N GLY A 64 13.12 -2.86 -0.21
CA GLY A 64 11.71 -2.76 -0.45
C GLY A 64 11.31 -1.48 -1.13
N SER A 65 10.08 -1.48 -1.60
CA SER A 65 9.45 -0.29 -2.12
C SER A 65 8.22 0.03 -1.28
N TYR A 66 8.06 1.29 -0.96
CA TYR A 66 6.92 1.77 -0.22
C TYR A 66 5.98 2.49 -1.20
N ILE A 67 4.72 2.10 -1.17
CA ILE A 67 3.70 2.68 -2.05
C ILE A 67 2.60 3.25 -1.17
N MET A 68 2.24 4.49 -1.44
CA MET A 68 1.13 5.14 -0.76
C MET A 68 0.05 5.45 -1.78
N THR A 69 -1.17 5.05 -1.46
CA THR A 69 -2.32 5.37 -2.28
C THR A 69 -3.53 5.66 -1.41
N VAL A 70 -4.62 6.07 -2.03
CA VAL A 70 -5.84 6.42 -1.35
C VAL A 70 -7.01 5.76 -2.07
N CYS A 71 -7.88 5.12 -1.29
CA CYS A 71 -9.13 4.60 -1.79
C CYS A 71 -10.26 5.53 -1.36
N ASN A 72 -11.09 5.92 -2.30
CA ASN A 72 -12.18 6.87 -2.06
C ASN A 72 -13.42 6.24 -1.47
N SER A 73 -13.51 4.92 -1.54
CA SER A 73 -14.69 4.21 -1.06
C SER A 73 -14.28 2.87 -0.47
N ASP A 74 -15.14 2.36 0.40
CA ASP A 74 -14.93 1.03 0.97
C ASP A 74 -15.01 -0.05 -0.10
N GLU A 75 -15.81 0.19 -1.15
CA GLU A 75 -15.91 -0.74 -2.26
C GLU A 75 -14.58 -0.85 -3.02
N GLN A 76 -13.96 0.29 -3.30
CA GLN A 76 -12.66 0.29 -3.97
C GLN A 76 -11.60 -0.38 -3.11
N LEU A 77 -11.60 -0.09 -1.81
CA LEU A 77 -10.68 -0.73 -0.87
C LEU A 77 -10.88 -2.24 -0.86
N GLY A 78 -12.13 -2.70 -0.83
CA GLY A 78 -12.44 -4.13 -0.87
C GLY A 78 -11.90 -4.81 -2.11
N ARG A 79 -12.07 -4.17 -3.27
CA ARG A 79 -11.53 -4.72 -4.53
C ARG A 79 -10.01 -4.79 -4.49
N LEU A 80 -9.37 -3.78 -3.91
CA LEU A 80 -7.92 -3.78 -3.79
C LEU A 80 -7.46 -4.93 -2.89
N ILE A 81 -8.09 -5.11 -1.74
CA ILE A 81 -7.73 -6.18 -0.82
C ILE A 81 -7.92 -7.55 -1.49
N ASP A 82 -9.04 -7.75 -2.17
CA ASP A 82 -9.31 -9.02 -2.82
C ASP A 82 -8.26 -9.39 -3.87
N LYS A 83 -7.72 -8.39 -4.55
CA LYS A 83 -6.73 -8.64 -5.59
C LYS A 83 -5.32 -8.76 -5.05
N ILE A 84 -5.01 -8.03 -3.98
CA ILE A 84 -3.63 -7.99 -3.49
C ILE A 84 -3.36 -9.06 -2.45
N GLN A 85 -4.37 -9.50 -1.72
CA GLN A 85 -4.16 -10.46 -0.62
C GLN A 85 -3.52 -11.77 -1.07
N PRO A 86 -3.96 -12.41 -2.16
CA PRO A 86 -3.31 -13.63 -2.63
C PRO A 86 -1.84 -13.40 -3.00
N PHE A 87 -1.58 -12.23 -3.56
CA PHE A 87 -0.23 -11.85 -3.94
C PHE A 87 0.66 -11.66 -2.71
N LEU A 88 0.16 -10.99 -1.68
CA LEU A 88 0.92 -10.79 -0.45
C LEU A 88 1.19 -12.09 0.29
N LYS A 89 0.27 -13.03 0.23
CA LYS A 89 0.49 -14.34 0.82
C LYS A 89 1.69 -15.04 0.20
N LYS A 90 1.87 -14.85 -1.08
CA LYS A 90 2.94 -15.49 -1.84
C LYS A 90 4.25 -14.73 -1.69
N ALA A 91 4.20 -13.42 -1.82
CA ALA A 91 5.40 -12.59 -1.89
C ALA A 91 5.85 -12.06 -0.54
N GLY A 92 4.95 -12.03 0.44
CA GLY A 92 5.17 -11.31 1.67
C GLY A 92 4.92 -9.82 1.46
N GLY A 93 5.08 -9.04 2.50
CA GLY A 93 4.87 -7.62 2.42
C GLY A 93 3.93 -7.12 3.50
N ILE A 94 3.75 -5.82 3.50
CA ILE A 94 2.94 -5.14 4.50
C ILE A 94 1.86 -4.34 3.78
N PHE A 95 0.65 -4.42 4.30
CA PHE A 95 -0.48 -3.66 3.77
C PHE A 95 -1.23 -3.08 4.96
N VAL A 96 -1.21 -1.77 5.08
CA VAL A 96 -1.81 -1.08 6.23
C VAL A 96 -2.85 -0.10 5.72
N VAL A 97 -4.00 -0.08 6.38
CA VAL A 97 -5.08 0.83 6.04
C VAL A 97 -5.32 1.77 7.21
N THR A 98 -5.42 3.04 6.91
CA THR A 98 -5.69 4.07 7.91
C THR A 98 -6.82 4.95 7.40
N THR A 99 -7.75 5.28 8.28
CA THR A 99 -8.76 6.28 7.94
C THR A 99 -8.11 7.66 8.03
N ALA A 100 -8.24 8.43 6.98
CA ALA A 100 -7.59 9.72 6.88
C ALA A 100 -8.53 10.73 6.23
N GLN A 101 -8.16 11.97 6.29
CA GLN A 101 -8.87 13.03 5.59
C GLN A 101 -7.90 13.67 4.61
N TRP A 102 -8.35 13.91 3.42
CA TRP A 102 -7.53 14.63 2.46
C TRP A 102 -8.26 15.84 1.91
N LEU A 103 -7.48 16.77 1.44
CA LEU A 103 -8.01 18.01 0.90
C LEU A 103 -8.41 17.79 -0.55
N THR A 104 -9.67 18.07 -0.84
CA THR A 104 -10.13 18.04 -2.23
C THR A 104 -9.78 19.37 -2.90
N HIS A 105 -9.48 19.32 -4.16
CA HIS A 105 -9.10 20.53 -4.90
C HIS A 105 -9.75 20.61 -6.26
#